data_699c0845addc8a2d7cd0dac77c223c2a
#
_entry.id   699c0845addc8a2d7cd0dac77c223c2a
#
_cell.length_a   1.000
_cell.length_b   1.000
_cell.length_c   1.000
_cell.angle_alpha   90.00
_cell.angle_beta   90.00
_cell.angle_gamma   90.00
#
_symmetry.space_group_name_H-M   'P 1'
#
loop_
_entity.id
_entity.type
_entity.pdbx_description
1 polymer ?
#
loop_
_entity_poly.entity_id
_entity_poly.type
_entity_poly.pdbx_seq_one_letter_code
_entity_poly.pdbx_strand_id
1 'polypeptide(L)'
;VYWVKHAGENELDVPMFLRPTSETAMYTMFPLWIRSHADLPLKVYQMVNTFRYETKQTRSFIRVREIHFFEAHTAHIDEDDATRQIEQDLEIVDRLMHHLCLPVLKAKRPVWDTFPGAWYTIGIDAIMPNGRTLQVASCHHYRDQWAKAFDITYETKDASQAHVHQTTYGMSERLLGAVVGMHGDDSGLIMPPAIAPIQVVICPLVRKNATVDTVAVSHDVAERLRNAGFRVKVDDRDLHPGQKYYDWEIKGVPLRLEVGPRDVEQGSVFAARRTGGKAPIPMDGLESGVRATLDEIAEELRTRAHAHVDDVVKPLPAWGETGLESPVEEGGIYELAFNG
;
A
#
# COMPACT_ATOMS: atom_id res chain seq x y z
N VAL A 1 -8.01 18.51 -15.66
CA VAL A 1 -9.21 18.44 -14.77
C VAL A 1 -10.45 18.09 -15.59
N TYR A 2 -11.48 17.55 -14.95
CA TYR A 2 -12.81 17.40 -15.52
C TYR A 2 -13.69 18.57 -15.06
N TRP A 3 -14.32 19.24 -16.00
CA TRP A 3 -15.25 20.31 -15.70
C TRP A 3 -16.68 19.79 -15.57
N VAL A 4 -17.40 20.31 -14.59
CA VAL A 4 -18.83 20.09 -14.39
C VAL A 4 -19.52 21.44 -14.70
N LYS A 5 -20.21 21.48 -15.81
CA LYS A 5 -20.89 22.70 -16.30
C LYS A 5 -22.41 22.61 -16.23
N HIS A 6 -22.97 21.40 -16.10
CA HIS A 6 -24.40 21.17 -16.07
C HIS A 6 -24.81 20.30 -14.87
N ALA A 7 -26.01 20.57 -14.37
CA ALA A 7 -26.73 19.69 -13.45
C ALA A 7 -28.05 19.27 -14.15
N GLY A 8 -28.05 18.02 -14.65
CA GLY A 8 -29.09 17.58 -15.60
C GLY A 8 -28.97 18.38 -16.90
N GLU A 9 -30.07 19.00 -17.35
CA GLU A 9 -30.11 19.85 -18.54
C GLU A 9 -29.77 21.33 -18.26
N ASN A 10 -29.68 21.73 -17.00
CA ASN A 10 -29.42 23.12 -16.62
C ASN A 10 -27.92 23.39 -16.54
N GLU A 11 -27.49 24.50 -17.15
CA GLU A 11 -26.13 25.00 -16.99
C GLU A 11 -25.96 25.57 -15.58
N LEU A 12 -24.78 25.31 -14.98
CA LEU A 12 -24.44 25.83 -13.66
C LEU A 12 -24.04 27.31 -13.77
N ASP A 13 -24.54 28.13 -12.87
CA ASP A 13 -24.16 29.57 -12.78
C ASP A 13 -22.65 29.73 -12.53
N VAL A 14 -22.07 28.79 -11.74
CA VAL A 14 -20.63 28.75 -11.46
C VAL A 14 -20.08 27.40 -11.93
N PRO A 15 -19.21 27.39 -12.95
CA PRO A 15 -18.55 26.15 -13.38
C PRO A 15 -17.70 25.55 -12.25
N MET A 16 -17.82 24.24 -12.04
CA MET A 16 -17.03 23.49 -11.07
C MET A 16 -16.08 22.55 -11.79
N PHE A 17 -15.13 21.99 -11.07
CA PHE A 17 -14.31 20.89 -11.56
C PHE A 17 -14.19 19.78 -10.51
N LEU A 18 -14.00 18.55 -10.98
CA LEU A 18 -13.72 17.43 -10.10
C LEU A 18 -12.30 17.58 -9.56
N ARG A 19 -12.13 17.39 -8.27
CA ARG A 19 -10.82 17.57 -7.60
C ARG A 19 -9.77 16.63 -8.15
N PRO A 20 -8.60 17.13 -8.59
CA PRO A 20 -7.45 16.29 -8.94
C PRO A 20 -6.59 15.92 -7.73
N THR A 21 -6.74 16.66 -6.63
CA THR A 21 -6.17 16.57 -5.29
C THR A 21 -6.94 17.51 -4.38
N SER A 22 -6.71 17.57 -3.11
CA SER A 22 -7.61 18.23 -2.16
C SER A 22 -7.05 19.47 -1.48
N GLU A 23 -5.84 19.92 -1.79
CA GLU A 23 -5.23 21.13 -1.19
C GLU A 23 -6.17 22.33 -1.32
N THR A 24 -6.63 22.61 -2.53
CA THR A 24 -7.51 23.77 -2.77
C THR A 24 -8.87 23.68 -2.08
N ALA A 25 -9.39 22.47 -1.85
CA ALA A 25 -10.63 22.26 -1.14
C ALA A 25 -10.46 22.35 0.38
N MET A 26 -9.39 21.75 0.92
CA MET A 26 -9.14 21.72 2.37
C MET A 26 -8.59 23.04 2.89
N TYR A 27 -7.68 23.67 2.18
CA TYR A 27 -6.99 24.86 2.68
C TYR A 27 -7.89 26.09 2.76
N THR A 28 -9.02 26.11 2.07
CA THR A 28 -10.07 27.10 2.29
C THR A 28 -10.79 26.93 3.65
N MET A 29 -10.72 25.71 4.24
CA MET A 29 -11.34 25.41 5.53
C MET A 29 -10.38 25.61 6.71
N PHE A 30 -9.06 25.51 6.49
CA PHE A 30 -8.07 25.62 7.56
C PHE A 30 -8.15 26.95 8.35
N PRO A 31 -8.36 28.14 7.72
CA PRO A 31 -8.53 29.39 8.47
C PRO A 31 -9.74 29.39 9.40
N LEU A 32 -10.74 28.53 9.16
CA LEU A 32 -11.91 28.38 10.03
C LEU A 32 -11.60 27.50 11.26
N TRP A 33 -10.66 26.60 11.14
CA TRP A 33 -10.30 25.62 12.18
C TRP A 33 -9.09 26.05 13.00
N ILE A 34 -8.18 26.85 12.44
CA ILE A 34 -6.95 27.31 13.06
C ILE A 34 -7.12 28.78 13.42
N ARG A 35 -6.99 29.13 14.70
CA ARG A 35 -7.09 30.49 15.20
C ARG A 35 -5.90 30.89 16.07
N SER A 36 -5.40 29.93 16.84
CA SER A 36 -4.31 30.16 17.77
C SER A 36 -3.29 29.02 17.76
N HIS A 37 -2.15 29.26 18.39
CA HIS A 37 -1.13 28.21 18.57
C HIS A 37 -1.65 26.97 19.30
N ALA A 38 -2.76 27.07 20.05
CA ALA A 38 -3.36 25.92 20.74
C ALA A 38 -4.08 24.95 19.79
N ASP A 39 -4.42 25.40 18.58
CA ASP A 39 -5.06 24.57 17.55
C ASP A 39 -4.03 23.77 16.72
N LEU A 40 -2.74 24.00 16.94
CA LEU A 40 -1.63 23.37 16.21
C LEU A 40 -0.91 22.30 17.05
N PRO A 41 -0.44 21.20 16.44
CA PRO A 41 -0.58 20.88 15.03
C PRO A 41 -1.99 20.40 14.67
N LEU A 42 -2.57 20.92 13.59
CA LEU A 42 -3.76 20.35 12.98
C LEU A 42 -3.35 19.22 12.05
N LYS A 43 -3.93 18.03 12.24
CA LYS A 43 -3.67 16.84 11.42
C LYS A 43 -4.99 16.24 10.98
N VAL A 44 -5.25 16.26 9.69
CA VAL A 44 -6.46 15.72 9.09
C VAL A 44 -6.14 14.78 7.95
N TYR A 45 -7.01 13.81 7.69
CA TYR A 45 -6.89 12.94 6.53
C TYR A 45 -8.26 12.66 5.92
N GLN A 46 -8.24 12.21 4.70
CA GLN A 46 -9.42 11.72 4.01
C GLN A 46 -9.09 10.58 3.07
N MET A 47 -10.09 9.74 2.83
CA MET A 47 -10.10 8.76 1.74
C MET A 47 -11.20 9.15 0.78
N VAL A 48 -10.81 9.60 -0.39
CA VAL A 48 -11.73 10.21 -1.37
C VAL A 48 -11.35 9.83 -2.79
N ASN A 49 -12.31 9.97 -3.70
CA ASN A 49 -12.01 9.88 -5.11
C ASN A 49 -11.44 11.22 -5.61
N THR A 50 -10.30 11.15 -6.29
CA THR A 50 -9.73 12.24 -7.06
C THR A 50 -9.79 11.93 -8.54
N PHE A 51 -9.82 12.98 -9.39
CA PHE A 51 -10.11 12.81 -10.81
C PHE A 51 -9.04 13.52 -11.65
N ARG A 52 -8.38 12.77 -12.51
CA ARG A 52 -7.35 13.30 -13.40
C ARG A 52 -7.66 12.96 -14.84
N TYR A 53 -7.68 13.95 -15.72
CA TYR A 53 -7.85 13.73 -17.15
C TYR A 53 -6.54 13.19 -17.73
N GLU A 54 -6.38 11.86 -17.64
CA GLU A 54 -5.21 11.17 -18.16
C GLU A 54 -5.33 11.04 -19.70
N THR A 55 -4.35 11.58 -20.41
CA THR A 55 -4.29 11.53 -21.87
C THR A 55 -3.53 10.33 -22.41
N LYS A 56 -2.70 9.70 -21.56
CA LYS A 56 -1.97 8.46 -21.90
C LYS A 56 -2.87 7.24 -21.65
N GLN A 57 -2.46 6.10 -22.19
CA GLN A 57 -3.18 4.84 -22.00
C GLN A 57 -3.37 4.54 -20.51
N THR A 58 -4.62 4.32 -20.10
CA THR A 58 -4.99 3.93 -18.74
C THR A 58 -4.76 2.44 -18.52
N ARG A 59 -4.43 2.07 -17.29
CA ARG A 59 -4.28 0.68 -16.86
C ARG A 59 -4.77 0.56 -15.42
N SER A 60 -5.62 -0.45 -15.16
CA SER A 60 -6.21 -0.69 -13.84
C SER A 60 -5.16 -0.66 -12.74
N PHE A 61 -5.48 0.00 -11.62
CA PHE A 61 -4.63 0.25 -10.45
C PHE A 61 -3.36 1.07 -10.69
N ILE A 62 -2.84 1.13 -11.91
CA ILE A 62 -1.56 1.82 -12.22
C ILE A 62 -1.78 3.25 -12.69
N ARG A 63 -2.71 3.44 -13.65
CA ARG A 63 -3.04 4.74 -14.22
C ARG A 63 -4.52 4.79 -14.56
N VAL A 64 -5.29 5.42 -13.71
CA VAL A 64 -6.74 5.54 -13.81
C VAL A 64 -7.15 7.01 -13.82
N ARG A 65 -8.37 7.30 -14.24
CA ARG A 65 -8.91 8.66 -14.29
C ARG A 65 -9.68 9.04 -13.05
N GLU A 66 -10.26 8.06 -12.37
CA GLU A 66 -10.84 8.14 -11.05
C GLU A 66 -9.96 7.34 -10.10
N ILE A 67 -9.41 8.00 -9.09
CA ILE A 67 -8.37 7.48 -8.21
C ILE A 67 -8.95 7.40 -6.80
N HIS A 68 -8.91 6.22 -6.19
CA HIS A 68 -9.09 6.08 -4.75
C HIS A 68 -7.83 6.59 -4.06
N PHE A 69 -7.96 7.72 -3.37
CA PHE A 69 -6.84 8.45 -2.85
C PHE A 69 -6.95 8.65 -1.33
N PHE A 70 -5.90 8.30 -0.64
CA PHE A 70 -5.66 8.71 0.74
C PHE A 70 -4.81 9.96 0.72
N GLU A 71 -5.25 11.00 1.40
CA GLU A 71 -4.52 12.25 1.58
C GLU A 71 -4.55 12.64 3.06
N ALA A 72 -3.37 12.85 3.65
CA ALA A 72 -3.23 13.49 4.95
C ALA A 72 -2.69 14.91 4.74
N HIS A 73 -3.31 15.89 5.37
CA HIS A 73 -2.94 17.29 5.30
C HIS A 73 -2.72 17.81 6.72
N THR A 74 -1.63 18.52 6.93
CA THR A 74 -1.28 19.00 8.27
C THR A 74 -0.92 20.48 8.26
N ALA A 75 -1.06 21.11 9.43
CA ALA A 75 -0.61 22.48 9.67
C ALA A 75 0.15 22.53 11.00
N HIS A 76 1.26 23.21 11.02
CA HIS A 76 2.26 23.22 12.07
C HIS A 76 2.65 24.66 12.43
N ILE A 77 3.20 24.82 13.61
CA ILE A 77 3.61 26.14 14.13
C ILE A 77 4.85 26.68 13.39
N ASP A 78 5.77 25.80 12.97
CA ASP A 78 7.01 26.19 12.31
C ASP A 78 7.52 25.10 11.33
N GLU A 79 8.64 25.39 10.68
CA GLU A 79 9.30 24.50 9.73
C GLU A 79 9.81 23.22 10.38
N ASP A 80 10.35 23.33 11.59
CA ASP A 80 10.91 22.17 12.32
C ASP A 80 9.81 21.20 12.73
N ASP A 81 8.65 21.70 13.16
CA ASP A 81 7.49 20.86 13.49
C ASP A 81 6.92 20.17 12.24
N ALA A 82 6.82 20.88 11.12
CA ALA A 82 6.43 20.33 9.84
C ALA A 82 7.44 19.28 9.30
N THR A 83 8.73 19.49 9.51
CA THR A 83 9.78 18.54 9.14
C THR A 83 9.65 17.24 9.95
N ARG A 84 9.43 17.34 11.26
CA ARG A 84 9.16 16.16 12.11
C ARG A 84 7.92 15.40 11.65
N GLN A 85 6.91 16.09 11.11
CA GLN A 85 5.74 15.41 10.52
C GLN A 85 6.12 14.57 9.30
N ILE A 86 6.95 15.09 8.40
CA ILE A 86 7.45 14.32 7.24
C ILE A 86 8.20 13.06 7.71
N GLU A 87 9.02 13.17 8.76
CA GLU A 87 9.73 12.02 9.33
C GLU A 87 8.73 10.96 9.85
N GLN A 88 7.70 11.39 10.58
CA GLN A 88 6.63 10.50 11.06
C GLN A 88 5.87 9.84 9.89
N ASP A 89 5.58 10.59 8.83
CA ASP A 89 4.91 10.05 7.64
C ASP A 89 5.77 8.98 6.96
N LEU A 90 7.09 9.17 6.88
CA LEU A 90 8.03 8.18 6.33
C LEU A 90 8.12 6.93 7.20
N GLU A 91 8.05 7.04 8.53
CA GLU A 91 7.97 5.87 9.43
C GLU A 91 6.66 5.09 9.23
N ILE A 92 5.54 5.78 9.00
CA ILE A 92 4.26 5.15 8.67
C ILE A 92 4.36 4.40 7.34
N VAL A 93 5.00 5.03 6.35
CA VAL A 93 5.29 4.38 5.05
C VAL A 93 6.09 3.11 5.25
N ASP A 94 7.17 3.13 6.02
CA ASP A 94 8.02 1.95 6.24
C ASP A 94 7.22 0.79 6.86
N ARG A 95 6.41 1.07 7.87
CA ARG A 95 5.54 0.07 8.49
C ARG A 95 4.51 -0.48 7.50
N LEU A 96 3.90 0.38 6.70
CA LEU A 96 2.93 -0.03 5.67
C LEU A 96 3.61 -0.92 4.62
N MET A 97 4.76 -0.49 4.08
CA MET A 97 5.50 -1.24 3.07
C MET A 97 6.00 -2.60 3.60
N HIS A 98 6.38 -2.66 4.87
CA HIS A 98 6.70 -3.93 5.53
C HIS A 98 5.51 -4.91 5.53
N HIS A 99 4.29 -4.43 5.83
CA HIS A 99 3.07 -5.26 5.77
C HIS A 99 2.69 -5.67 4.34
N LEU A 100 3.01 -4.84 3.36
CA LEU A 100 2.81 -5.13 1.94
C LEU A 100 3.91 -6.03 1.35
N CYS A 101 4.96 -6.32 2.12
CA CYS A 101 6.18 -7.00 1.65
C CYS A 101 6.78 -6.31 0.41
N LEU A 102 6.68 -5.00 0.33
CA LEU A 102 7.02 -4.18 -0.84
C LEU A 102 8.18 -3.23 -0.49
N PRO A 103 9.43 -3.53 -0.89
CA PRO A 103 10.53 -2.59 -0.76
C PRO A 103 10.30 -1.37 -1.66
N VAL A 104 10.66 -0.19 -1.16
CA VAL A 104 10.52 1.07 -1.89
C VAL A 104 11.77 1.93 -1.76
N LEU A 105 12.03 2.73 -2.78
CA LEU A 105 13.00 3.81 -2.74
C LEU A 105 12.30 5.09 -2.29
N LYS A 106 12.90 5.79 -1.34
CA LYS A 106 12.46 7.12 -0.88
C LYS A 106 13.49 8.14 -1.38
N ALA A 107 13.08 8.99 -2.30
CA ALA A 107 13.99 9.95 -2.90
C ALA A 107 13.39 11.36 -2.92
N LYS A 108 14.20 12.33 -2.50
CA LYS A 108 13.87 13.75 -2.68
C LYS A 108 13.88 14.08 -4.15
N ARG A 109 12.75 14.58 -4.65
CA ARG A 109 12.59 14.93 -6.06
C ARG A 109 13.43 16.16 -6.40
N PRO A 110 14.00 16.22 -7.61
CA PRO A 110 14.64 17.44 -8.11
C PRO A 110 13.59 18.56 -8.27
N VAL A 111 14.05 19.80 -8.30
CA VAL A 111 13.17 21.00 -8.30
C VAL A 111 12.12 20.97 -9.42
N TRP A 112 12.48 20.43 -10.59
CA TRP A 112 11.57 20.36 -11.75
C TRP A 112 10.51 19.23 -11.66
N ASP A 113 10.64 18.31 -10.70
CA ASP A 113 9.69 17.22 -10.43
C ASP A 113 9.05 17.34 -9.04
N THR A 114 9.17 18.50 -8.42
CA THR A 114 8.57 18.83 -7.12
C THR A 114 7.09 19.17 -7.32
N PHE A 115 6.24 18.78 -6.39
CA PHE A 115 4.82 19.14 -6.42
C PHE A 115 4.66 20.68 -6.41
N PRO A 116 3.75 21.26 -7.21
CA PRO A 116 3.56 22.71 -7.27
C PRO A 116 3.34 23.34 -5.88
N GLY A 117 4.17 24.32 -5.54
CA GLY A 117 4.12 24.99 -4.25
C GLY A 117 4.79 24.25 -3.09
N ALA A 118 5.37 23.07 -3.30
CA ALA A 118 6.18 22.41 -2.29
C ALA A 118 7.62 22.96 -2.27
N TRP A 119 8.16 23.12 -1.08
CA TRP A 119 9.58 23.35 -0.88
C TRP A 119 10.42 22.16 -1.32
N TYR A 120 9.96 20.97 -0.91
CA TYR A 120 10.47 19.71 -1.46
C TYR A 120 9.37 18.63 -1.48
N THR A 121 9.60 17.64 -2.31
CA THR A 121 8.81 16.41 -2.41
C THR A 121 9.70 15.20 -2.18
N ILE A 122 9.26 14.27 -1.35
CA ILE A 122 9.84 12.93 -1.27
C ILE A 122 8.90 11.99 -2.02
N GLY A 123 9.38 11.43 -3.12
CA GLY A 123 8.70 10.38 -3.85
C GLY A 123 9.02 9.02 -3.23
N ILE A 124 8.02 8.15 -3.20
CA ILE A 124 8.13 6.78 -2.70
C ILE A 124 7.81 5.86 -3.87
N ASP A 125 8.84 5.18 -4.36
CA ASP A 125 8.82 4.43 -5.62
C ASP A 125 9.04 2.94 -5.37
N ALA A 126 8.13 2.10 -5.84
CA ALA A 126 8.35 0.66 -5.95
C ALA A 126 9.11 0.35 -7.26
N ILE A 127 10.03 -0.62 -7.21
CA ILE A 127 10.72 -1.12 -8.38
C ILE A 127 9.96 -2.33 -8.90
N MET A 128 9.36 -2.19 -10.08
CA MET A 128 8.53 -3.23 -10.68
C MET A 128 9.40 -4.33 -11.33
N PRO A 129 8.86 -5.54 -11.53
CA PRO A 129 9.62 -6.66 -12.12
C PRO A 129 10.26 -6.38 -13.48
N ASN A 130 9.77 -5.38 -14.21
CA ASN A 130 10.35 -4.95 -15.49
C ASN A 130 11.49 -3.91 -15.32
N GLY A 131 11.99 -3.70 -14.10
CA GLY A 131 13.06 -2.76 -13.78
C GLY A 131 12.65 -1.28 -13.79
N ARG A 132 11.36 -0.96 -13.95
CA ARG A 132 10.86 0.43 -13.92
C ARG A 132 10.36 0.80 -12.55
N THR A 133 10.53 2.08 -12.20
CA THR A 133 9.94 2.64 -10.98
C THR A 133 8.46 2.94 -11.17
N LEU A 134 7.69 2.72 -10.10
CA LEU A 134 6.30 3.10 -9.97
C LEU A 134 6.12 3.90 -8.68
N GLN A 135 5.85 5.20 -8.80
CA GLN A 135 5.55 6.01 -7.62
C GLN A 135 4.25 5.56 -6.98
N VAL A 136 4.31 5.11 -5.74
CA VAL A 136 3.18 4.57 -4.97
C VAL A 136 2.66 5.51 -3.90
N ALA A 137 3.51 6.43 -3.42
CA ALA A 137 3.15 7.46 -2.46
C ALA A 137 4.07 8.68 -2.60
N SER A 138 3.74 9.78 -1.93
CA SER A 138 4.60 10.95 -1.82
C SER A 138 4.31 11.74 -0.55
N CYS A 139 5.36 12.41 -0.04
CA CYS A 139 5.26 13.41 1.02
C CYS A 139 5.71 14.77 0.46
N HIS A 140 4.99 15.82 0.80
CA HIS A 140 5.28 17.17 0.36
C HIS A 140 5.42 18.12 1.55
N HIS A 141 6.49 18.86 1.62
CA HIS A 141 6.69 19.92 2.60
C HIS A 141 6.49 21.26 1.90
N TYR A 142 5.50 22.05 2.35
CA TYR A 142 5.14 23.30 1.69
C TYR A 142 5.74 24.53 2.34
N ARG A 143 6.36 24.39 3.54
CA ARG A 143 6.60 25.57 4.38
C ARG A 143 5.29 26.36 4.56
N ASP A 144 5.37 27.67 4.45
CA ASP A 144 4.24 28.61 4.55
C ASP A 144 3.66 29.06 3.18
N GLN A 145 4.09 28.44 2.07
CA GLN A 145 3.72 28.93 0.73
C GLN A 145 2.22 28.84 0.48
N TRP A 146 1.61 27.69 0.79
CA TRP A 146 0.15 27.54 0.66
C TRP A 146 -0.58 28.32 1.73
N ALA A 147 -0.03 28.41 2.95
CA ALA A 147 -0.63 29.19 4.03
C ALA A 147 -0.71 30.66 3.66
N LYS A 148 0.30 31.25 3.02
CA LYS A 148 0.26 32.60 2.47
C LYS A 148 -0.77 32.76 1.36
N ALA A 149 -0.92 31.79 0.47
CA ALA A 149 -1.87 31.85 -0.63
C ALA A 149 -3.34 31.75 -0.19
N PHE A 150 -3.60 31.04 0.93
CA PHE A 150 -4.94 30.83 1.48
C PHE A 150 -5.20 31.62 2.77
N ASP A 151 -4.27 32.49 3.17
CA ASP A 151 -4.33 33.30 4.40
C ASP A 151 -4.59 32.47 5.66
N ILE A 152 -3.85 31.34 5.78
CA ILE A 152 -3.95 30.44 6.94
C ILE A 152 -2.99 30.93 8.00
N THR A 153 -3.51 31.74 8.93
CA THR A 153 -2.77 32.34 10.03
C THR A 153 -3.25 31.84 11.39
N TYR A 154 -2.40 31.97 12.38
CA TYR A 154 -2.71 31.71 13.79
C TYR A 154 -2.13 32.76 14.70
N GLU A 155 -2.78 33.01 15.85
CA GLU A 155 -2.23 33.85 16.90
C GLU A 155 -1.16 33.09 17.68
N THR A 156 0.03 33.66 17.74
CA THR A 156 1.17 33.11 18.46
C THR A 156 1.05 33.39 19.97
N LYS A 157 1.95 32.81 20.78
CA LYS A 157 1.92 33.01 22.25
C LYS A 157 2.16 34.46 22.70
N ASP A 158 2.81 35.26 21.87
CA ASP A 158 3.07 36.70 22.10
C ASP A 158 2.02 37.61 21.44
N ALA A 159 0.87 37.04 21.07
CA ALA A 159 -0.27 37.73 20.44
C ALA A 159 0.05 38.36 19.07
N SER A 160 1.09 37.89 18.37
CA SER A 160 1.35 38.23 16.98
C SER A 160 0.67 37.24 16.02
N GLN A 161 0.61 37.56 14.73
CA GLN A 161 0.08 36.67 13.69
C GLN A 161 1.23 36.03 12.92
N ALA A 162 1.13 34.71 12.69
CA ALA A 162 2.06 33.95 11.86
C ALA A 162 1.30 33.02 10.90
N HIS A 163 1.92 32.71 9.78
CA HIS A 163 1.41 31.69 8.87
C HIS A 163 1.84 30.31 9.35
N VAL A 164 0.96 29.32 9.18
CA VAL A 164 1.28 27.91 9.47
C VAL A 164 2.24 27.34 8.45
N HIS A 165 3.00 26.32 8.86
CA HIS A 165 3.77 25.47 7.95
C HIS A 165 2.97 24.20 7.67
N GLN A 166 2.99 23.72 6.42
CA GLN A 166 2.09 22.64 6.00
C GLN A 166 2.84 21.49 5.37
N THR A 167 2.28 20.29 5.56
CA THR A 167 2.72 19.08 4.87
C THR A 167 1.53 18.31 4.31
N THR A 168 1.81 17.48 3.30
CA THR A 168 0.85 16.52 2.75
C THR A 168 1.53 15.18 2.55
N TYR A 169 0.80 14.11 2.85
CA TYR A 169 1.19 12.76 2.53
C TYR A 169 0.04 12.09 1.74
N GLY A 170 0.34 11.51 0.60
CA GLY A 170 -0.65 10.91 -0.28
C GLY A 170 -0.25 9.56 -0.84
N MET A 171 -1.25 8.67 -0.98
CA MET A 171 -1.14 7.37 -1.65
C MET A 171 -2.45 6.98 -2.32
N SER A 172 -2.40 6.02 -3.24
CA SER A 172 -3.58 5.57 -3.97
C SER A 172 -3.64 4.04 -4.10
N GLU A 173 -4.69 3.54 -4.75
CA GLU A 173 -4.82 2.12 -5.13
C GLU A 173 -3.66 1.60 -5.98
N ARG A 174 -2.78 2.49 -6.47
CA ARG A 174 -1.53 2.10 -7.15
C ARG A 174 -0.63 1.24 -6.25
N LEU A 175 -0.72 1.39 -4.91
CA LEU A 175 -0.09 0.47 -3.96
C LEU A 175 -0.53 -0.97 -4.20
N LEU A 176 -1.83 -1.21 -4.38
CA LEU A 176 -2.33 -2.55 -4.68
C LEU A 176 -1.80 -3.05 -6.03
N GLY A 177 -1.76 -2.16 -7.04
CA GLY A 177 -1.14 -2.46 -8.33
C GLY A 177 0.33 -2.87 -8.22
N ALA A 178 1.09 -2.22 -7.33
CA ALA A 178 2.48 -2.56 -7.06
C ALA A 178 2.61 -3.93 -6.37
N VAL A 179 1.78 -4.22 -5.37
CA VAL A 179 1.73 -5.53 -4.69
C VAL A 179 1.43 -6.66 -5.68
N VAL A 180 0.41 -6.47 -6.51
CA VAL A 180 0.03 -7.46 -7.54
C VAL A 180 1.16 -7.68 -8.54
N GLY A 181 1.78 -6.61 -9.01
CA GLY A 181 2.88 -6.70 -9.97
C GLY A 181 4.16 -7.30 -9.38
N MET A 182 4.45 -7.05 -8.10
CA MET A 182 5.65 -7.56 -7.43
C MET A 182 5.54 -9.03 -7.05
N HIS A 183 4.39 -9.44 -6.52
CA HIS A 183 4.25 -10.77 -5.92
C HIS A 183 3.51 -11.77 -6.79
N GLY A 184 2.61 -11.32 -7.69
CA GLY A 184 1.84 -12.19 -8.57
C GLY A 184 2.70 -13.04 -9.50
N ASP A 185 2.18 -14.19 -9.92
CA ASP A 185 2.78 -15.10 -10.89
C ASP A 185 1.76 -15.54 -11.95
N ASP A 186 2.14 -16.47 -12.83
CA ASP A 186 1.28 -16.98 -13.90
C ASP A 186 0.05 -17.74 -13.39
N SER A 187 0.05 -18.17 -12.13
CA SER A 187 -1.08 -18.84 -11.47
C SER A 187 -2.08 -17.84 -10.85
N GLY A 188 -1.74 -16.56 -10.75
CA GLY A 188 -2.61 -15.51 -10.23
C GLY A 188 -1.99 -14.63 -9.15
N LEU A 189 -2.84 -14.10 -8.27
CA LEU A 189 -2.40 -13.24 -7.18
C LEU A 189 -1.59 -14.01 -6.13
N ILE A 190 -0.66 -13.30 -5.48
CA ILE A 190 -0.03 -13.71 -4.22
C ILE A 190 -0.19 -12.55 -3.25
N MET A 191 -1.07 -12.70 -2.28
CA MET A 191 -1.35 -11.63 -1.32
C MET A 191 -0.49 -11.78 -0.07
N PRO A 192 0.24 -10.72 0.31
CA PRO A 192 0.90 -10.70 1.62
C PRO A 192 -0.10 -10.99 2.74
N PRO A 193 0.23 -11.88 3.70
CA PRO A 193 -0.71 -12.30 4.75
C PRO A 193 -1.34 -11.15 5.54
N ALA A 194 -0.59 -10.08 5.79
CA ALA A 194 -1.09 -8.93 6.55
C ALA A 194 -2.32 -8.28 5.90
N ILE A 195 -2.36 -8.18 4.58
CA ILE A 195 -3.40 -7.48 3.82
C ILE A 195 -4.40 -8.42 3.12
N ALA A 196 -4.15 -9.73 3.07
CA ALA A 196 -5.04 -10.68 2.41
C ALA A 196 -6.45 -10.64 3.02
N PRO A 197 -7.53 -10.39 2.27
CA PRO A 197 -8.90 -10.42 2.80
C PRO A 197 -9.26 -11.76 3.43
N ILE A 198 -8.70 -12.84 2.90
CA ILE A 198 -8.76 -14.20 3.44
C ILE A 198 -7.31 -14.66 3.59
N GLN A 199 -6.89 -14.88 4.85
CA GLN A 199 -5.54 -15.37 5.15
C GLN A 199 -5.46 -16.89 5.00
N VAL A 200 -6.54 -17.57 5.38
CA VAL A 200 -6.62 -19.02 5.40
C VAL A 200 -7.93 -19.46 4.74
N VAL A 201 -7.82 -20.31 3.75
CA VAL A 201 -8.98 -21.05 3.22
C VAL A 201 -8.89 -22.50 3.67
N ILE A 202 -10.01 -23.07 4.14
CA ILE A 202 -10.08 -24.45 4.59
C ILE A 202 -10.94 -25.22 3.58
N CYS A 203 -10.37 -26.31 3.03
CA CYS A 203 -11.02 -27.15 2.04
C CYS A 203 -11.23 -28.56 2.63
N PRO A 204 -12.45 -28.93 3.03
CA PRO A 204 -12.76 -30.30 3.43
C PRO A 204 -12.62 -31.27 2.25
N LEU A 205 -11.97 -32.42 2.48
CA LEU A 205 -11.85 -33.50 1.52
C LEU A 205 -12.86 -34.59 1.89
N VAL A 206 -14.04 -34.50 1.28
CA VAL A 206 -15.15 -35.44 1.54
C VAL A 206 -14.90 -36.77 0.81
N ARG A 207 -14.99 -37.91 1.53
CA ARG A 207 -14.92 -39.25 0.96
C ARG A 207 -16.19 -40.04 1.32
N LYS A 208 -16.79 -40.76 0.37
CA LYS A 208 -18.06 -41.47 0.55
C LYS A 208 -18.11 -42.49 1.71
N ASN A 209 -16.95 -43.03 2.10
CA ASN A 209 -16.86 -44.07 3.14
C ASN A 209 -16.01 -43.60 4.33
N ALA A 210 -15.82 -42.29 4.54
CA ALA A 210 -15.07 -41.78 5.67
C ALA A 210 -15.92 -41.86 6.95
N THR A 211 -15.30 -42.29 8.04
CA THR A 211 -15.87 -42.29 9.39
C THR A 211 -15.88 -40.91 10.03
N VAL A 212 -15.07 -39.99 9.48
CA VAL A 212 -14.89 -38.62 9.98
C VAL A 212 -15.68 -37.66 9.12
N ASP A 213 -16.48 -36.79 9.75
CA ASP A 213 -17.11 -35.64 9.09
C ASP A 213 -16.08 -34.50 8.92
N THR A 214 -15.39 -34.50 7.79
CA THR A 214 -14.37 -33.49 7.48
C THR A 214 -14.94 -32.08 7.31
N VAL A 215 -16.24 -31.95 6.98
CA VAL A 215 -16.91 -30.64 6.89
C VAL A 215 -17.10 -30.05 8.28
N ALA A 216 -17.65 -30.83 9.22
CA ALA A 216 -17.79 -30.40 10.61
C ALA A 216 -16.42 -30.02 11.22
N VAL A 217 -15.41 -30.88 11.06
CA VAL A 217 -14.04 -30.57 11.54
C VAL A 217 -13.51 -29.28 10.89
N SER A 218 -13.77 -29.04 9.60
CA SER A 218 -13.32 -27.81 8.93
C SER A 218 -13.97 -26.55 9.52
N HIS A 219 -15.23 -26.62 9.91
CA HIS A 219 -15.92 -25.52 10.59
C HIS A 219 -15.38 -25.29 12.00
N ASP A 220 -15.08 -26.34 12.77
CA ASP A 220 -14.46 -26.23 14.09
C ASP A 220 -13.06 -25.61 14.01
N VAL A 221 -12.24 -26.04 13.05
CA VAL A 221 -10.92 -25.44 12.75
C VAL A 221 -11.06 -23.97 12.38
N ALA A 222 -12.05 -23.63 11.55
CA ALA A 222 -12.28 -22.25 11.14
C ALA A 222 -12.70 -21.37 12.32
N GLU A 223 -13.53 -21.87 13.22
CA GLU A 223 -13.95 -21.14 14.42
C GLU A 223 -12.77 -20.86 15.34
N ARG A 224 -11.95 -21.87 15.64
CA ARG A 224 -10.72 -21.73 16.41
C ARG A 224 -9.82 -20.64 15.83
N LEU A 225 -9.55 -20.68 14.53
CA LEU A 225 -8.67 -19.72 13.87
C LEU A 225 -9.28 -18.30 13.84
N ARG A 226 -10.60 -18.15 13.66
CA ARG A 226 -11.26 -16.83 13.74
C ARG A 226 -11.17 -16.25 15.15
N ASN A 227 -11.36 -17.08 16.18
CA ASN A 227 -11.21 -16.68 17.59
C ASN A 227 -9.77 -16.24 17.91
N ALA A 228 -8.78 -16.79 17.20
CA ALA A 228 -7.37 -16.38 17.27
C ALA A 228 -7.04 -15.15 16.38
N GLY A 229 -8.05 -14.52 15.75
CA GLY A 229 -7.92 -13.28 14.96
C GLY A 229 -7.58 -13.47 13.49
N PHE A 230 -7.63 -14.69 12.93
CA PHE A 230 -7.38 -14.91 11.52
C PHE A 230 -8.64 -14.66 10.65
N ARG A 231 -8.44 -14.18 9.42
CA ARG A 231 -9.48 -14.06 8.40
C ARG A 231 -9.60 -15.38 7.65
N VAL A 232 -10.63 -16.16 7.98
CA VAL A 232 -10.78 -17.55 7.54
C VAL A 232 -12.06 -17.76 6.74
N LYS A 233 -11.94 -18.51 5.64
CA LYS A 233 -13.08 -18.99 4.82
C LYS A 233 -13.06 -20.52 4.75
N VAL A 234 -14.20 -21.17 4.99
CA VAL A 234 -14.39 -22.59 4.66
C VAL A 234 -14.95 -22.65 3.24
N ASP A 235 -14.40 -23.52 2.41
CA ASP A 235 -14.91 -23.85 1.08
C ASP A 235 -15.53 -25.24 1.08
N ASP A 236 -16.76 -25.31 1.52
CA ASP A 236 -17.59 -26.52 1.60
C ASP A 236 -18.47 -26.74 0.35
N ARG A 237 -18.22 -25.97 -0.74
CA ARG A 237 -18.93 -26.18 -2.02
C ARG A 237 -18.77 -27.63 -2.50
N ASP A 238 -19.80 -28.16 -3.12
CA ASP A 238 -19.75 -29.49 -3.77
C ASP A 238 -19.04 -29.42 -5.12
N LEU A 239 -17.69 -29.25 -5.06
CA LEU A 239 -16.79 -29.15 -6.20
C LEU A 239 -15.59 -30.07 -6.02
N HIS A 240 -15.03 -30.52 -7.14
CA HIS A 240 -13.77 -31.27 -7.10
C HIS A 240 -12.66 -30.46 -6.40
N PRO A 241 -11.86 -31.08 -5.50
CA PRO A 241 -10.81 -30.37 -4.75
C PRO A 241 -9.88 -29.51 -5.62
N GLY A 242 -9.44 -30.04 -6.77
CA GLY A 242 -8.57 -29.29 -7.70
C GLY A 242 -9.18 -27.99 -8.22
N GLN A 243 -10.51 -27.94 -8.43
CA GLN A 243 -11.21 -26.71 -8.83
C GLN A 243 -11.24 -25.70 -7.70
N LYS A 244 -11.52 -26.14 -6.45
CA LYS A 244 -11.45 -25.28 -5.26
C LYS A 244 -10.04 -24.69 -5.11
N TYR A 245 -9.01 -25.52 -5.26
CA TYR A 245 -7.61 -25.10 -5.12
C TYR A 245 -7.24 -24.02 -6.13
N TYR A 246 -7.60 -24.22 -7.40
CA TYR A 246 -7.37 -23.25 -8.45
C TYR A 246 -8.11 -21.94 -8.22
N ASP A 247 -9.37 -21.98 -7.79
CA ASP A 247 -10.17 -20.78 -7.48
C ASP A 247 -9.52 -19.91 -6.39
N TRP A 248 -8.87 -20.52 -5.39
CA TRP A 248 -8.24 -19.81 -4.29
C TRP A 248 -6.79 -19.42 -4.61
N GLU A 249 -6.13 -20.17 -5.46
CA GLU A 249 -4.79 -19.84 -5.97
C GLU A 249 -4.83 -18.57 -6.81
N ILE A 250 -5.77 -18.46 -7.77
CA ILE A 250 -5.98 -17.25 -8.56
C ILE A 250 -6.23 -16.02 -7.68
N LYS A 251 -6.99 -16.18 -6.59
CA LYS A 251 -7.30 -15.12 -5.64
C LYS A 251 -6.14 -14.76 -4.72
N GLY A 252 -5.07 -15.52 -4.75
CA GLY A 252 -3.86 -15.27 -3.98
C GLY A 252 -3.99 -15.50 -2.47
N VAL A 253 -4.89 -16.39 -2.03
CA VAL A 253 -5.03 -16.72 -0.60
C VAL A 253 -3.71 -17.32 -0.10
N PRO A 254 -3.08 -16.75 0.93
CA PRO A 254 -1.73 -17.15 1.35
C PRO A 254 -1.62 -18.60 1.78
N LEU A 255 -2.61 -19.11 2.51
CA LEU A 255 -2.59 -20.44 3.10
C LEU A 255 -3.88 -21.20 2.85
N ARG A 256 -3.77 -22.40 2.30
CA ARG A 256 -4.86 -23.35 2.19
C ARG A 256 -4.66 -24.52 3.17
N LEU A 257 -5.65 -24.79 4.01
CA LEU A 257 -5.70 -25.98 4.85
C LEU A 257 -6.62 -27.02 4.19
N GLU A 258 -6.08 -28.20 3.97
CA GLU A 258 -6.81 -29.37 3.48
C GLU A 258 -7.15 -30.24 4.68
N VAL A 259 -8.43 -30.57 4.87
CA VAL A 259 -8.91 -31.38 5.98
C VAL A 259 -9.39 -32.73 5.42
N GLY A 260 -8.50 -33.69 5.41
CA GLY A 260 -8.78 -35.05 4.96
C GLY A 260 -9.05 -36.01 6.13
N PRO A 261 -9.77 -37.14 5.92
CA PRO A 261 -10.04 -38.10 7.00
C PRO A 261 -8.78 -38.64 7.66
N ARG A 262 -7.74 -38.93 6.87
CA ARG A 262 -6.46 -39.46 7.39
C ARG A 262 -5.70 -38.42 8.23
N ASP A 263 -5.75 -37.14 7.79
CA ASP A 263 -5.07 -36.06 8.51
C ASP A 263 -5.72 -35.85 9.87
N VAL A 264 -7.07 -35.88 9.92
CA VAL A 264 -7.85 -35.77 11.17
C VAL A 264 -7.57 -36.95 12.11
N GLU A 265 -7.51 -38.19 11.59
CA GLU A 265 -7.17 -39.38 12.36
C GLU A 265 -5.74 -39.28 12.97
N GLN A 266 -4.85 -38.56 12.29
CA GLN A 266 -3.47 -38.30 12.78
C GLN A 266 -3.39 -37.00 13.63
N GLY A 267 -4.50 -36.38 13.94
CA GLY A 267 -4.53 -35.15 14.73
C GLY A 267 -3.87 -33.93 14.03
N SER A 268 -3.96 -33.84 12.71
CA SER A 268 -3.37 -32.77 11.92
C SER A 268 -4.30 -32.26 10.82
N VAL A 269 -3.94 -31.10 10.22
CA VAL A 269 -4.45 -30.60 8.95
C VAL A 269 -3.29 -30.44 7.97
N PHE A 270 -3.54 -30.52 6.68
CA PHE A 270 -2.47 -30.39 5.67
C PHE A 270 -2.46 -28.99 5.09
N ALA A 271 -1.37 -28.24 5.34
CA ALA A 271 -1.20 -26.86 4.93
C ALA A 271 -0.49 -26.77 3.57
N ALA A 272 -1.05 -26.02 2.63
CA ALA A 272 -0.47 -25.70 1.34
C ALA A 272 -0.28 -24.19 1.21
N ARG A 273 0.96 -23.74 1.03
CA ARG A 273 1.34 -22.34 0.91
C ARG A 273 1.14 -21.87 -0.54
N ARG A 274 0.64 -20.65 -0.75
CA ARG A 274 0.54 -20.05 -2.08
C ARG A 274 1.91 -19.82 -2.75
N THR A 275 2.94 -19.60 -1.93
CA THR A 275 4.33 -19.45 -2.38
C THR A 275 5.03 -20.77 -2.69
N GLY A 276 4.36 -21.89 -2.50
CA GLY A 276 4.88 -23.23 -2.69
C GLY A 276 5.17 -23.96 -1.37
N GLY A 277 5.25 -25.29 -1.48
CA GLY A 277 5.44 -26.15 -0.32
C GLY A 277 4.15 -26.55 0.37
N LYS A 278 4.20 -27.74 0.98
CA LYS A 278 3.08 -28.34 1.73
C LYS A 278 3.64 -29.08 2.97
N ALA A 279 2.98 -28.91 4.09
CA ALA A 279 3.35 -29.60 5.34
C ALA A 279 2.13 -29.83 6.24
N PRO A 280 2.12 -30.87 7.09
CA PRO A 280 1.09 -31.01 8.09
C PRO A 280 1.29 -29.98 9.22
N ILE A 281 0.15 -29.48 9.75
CA ILE A 281 0.12 -28.68 10.98
C ILE A 281 -0.66 -29.50 12.02
N PRO A 282 -0.08 -29.78 13.19
CA PRO A 282 -0.79 -30.49 14.26
C PRO A 282 -2.03 -29.70 14.72
N MET A 283 -3.12 -30.42 15.04
CA MET A 283 -4.31 -29.82 15.65
C MET A 283 -4.02 -29.26 17.04
N ASP A 284 -3.09 -29.87 17.76
CA ASP A 284 -2.50 -29.31 18.97
C ASP A 284 -1.52 -28.19 18.58
N GLY A 285 -1.79 -26.97 19.05
CA GLY A 285 -1.03 -25.79 18.66
C GLY A 285 -1.33 -25.27 17.23
N LEU A 286 -2.50 -25.59 16.68
CA LEU A 286 -2.91 -25.19 15.31
C LEU A 286 -2.75 -23.69 15.05
N GLU A 287 -3.20 -22.85 15.98
CA GLU A 287 -3.18 -21.40 15.86
C GLU A 287 -1.75 -20.84 15.75
N SER A 288 -0.84 -21.40 16.55
CA SER A 288 0.59 -21.02 16.49
C SER A 288 1.26 -21.55 15.22
N GLY A 289 0.93 -22.76 14.78
CA GLY A 289 1.43 -23.31 13.52
C GLY A 289 0.97 -22.53 12.29
N VAL A 290 -0.29 -22.12 12.25
CA VAL A 290 -0.83 -21.26 11.18
C VAL A 290 -0.17 -19.89 11.18
N ARG A 291 0.04 -19.28 12.37
CA ARG A 291 0.73 -18.00 12.47
C ARG A 291 2.15 -18.06 11.95
N ALA A 292 2.92 -19.05 12.44
CA ALA A 292 4.29 -19.27 11.98
C ALA A 292 4.36 -19.46 10.46
N THR A 293 3.45 -20.24 9.88
CA THR A 293 3.40 -20.45 8.42
C THR A 293 3.08 -19.15 7.65
N LEU A 294 2.17 -18.32 8.15
CA LEU A 294 1.86 -17.03 7.53
C LEU A 294 3.02 -16.04 7.66
N ASP A 295 3.74 -16.04 8.79
CA ASP A 295 4.94 -15.22 9.01
C ASP A 295 6.08 -15.65 8.07
N GLU A 296 6.28 -16.96 7.87
CA GLU A 296 7.22 -17.50 6.89
C GLU A 296 6.89 -17.09 5.46
N ILE A 297 5.60 -17.12 5.07
CA ILE A 297 5.15 -16.64 3.75
C ILE A 297 5.48 -15.16 3.59
N ALA A 298 5.20 -14.34 4.59
CA ALA A 298 5.48 -12.91 4.54
C ALA A 298 7.00 -12.64 4.41
N GLU A 299 7.83 -13.39 5.14
CA GLU A 299 9.29 -13.26 5.08
C GLU A 299 9.86 -13.69 3.73
N GLU A 300 9.33 -14.77 3.16
CA GLU A 300 9.70 -15.22 1.82
C GLU A 300 9.37 -14.16 0.76
N LEU A 301 8.18 -13.54 0.85
CA LEU A 301 7.78 -12.47 -0.08
C LEU A 301 8.70 -11.25 0.06
N ARG A 302 9.05 -10.84 1.29
CA ARG A 302 10.00 -9.74 1.54
C ARG A 302 11.37 -10.06 0.97
N THR A 303 11.91 -11.22 1.29
CA THR A 303 13.24 -11.65 0.82
C THR A 303 13.31 -11.65 -0.70
N ARG A 304 12.29 -12.20 -1.38
CA ARG A 304 12.23 -12.22 -2.84
C ARG A 304 12.13 -10.82 -3.44
N ALA A 305 11.32 -9.94 -2.84
CA ALA A 305 11.17 -8.58 -3.33
C ALA A 305 12.43 -7.74 -3.10
N HIS A 306 13.11 -7.88 -1.97
CA HIS A 306 14.40 -7.23 -1.71
C HIS A 306 15.49 -7.72 -2.66
N ALA A 307 15.60 -9.02 -2.88
CA ALA A 307 16.57 -9.57 -3.83
C ALA A 307 16.37 -9.01 -5.26
N HIS A 308 15.12 -8.79 -5.67
CA HIS A 308 14.83 -8.12 -6.95
C HIS A 308 15.31 -6.67 -6.95
N VAL A 309 15.08 -5.91 -5.88
CA VAL A 309 15.57 -4.52 -5.78
C VAL A 309 17.10 -4.47 -5.82
N ASP A 310 17.77 -5.33 -5.08
CA ASP A 310 19.25 -5.42 -5.03
C ASP A 310 19.85 -5.80 -6.39
N ASP A 311 19.15 -6.59 -7.20
CA ASP A 311 19.57 -6.94 -8.55
C ASP A 311 19.42 -5.76 -9.54
N VAL A 312 18.38 -4.94 -9.37
CA VAL A 312 18.05 -3.82 -10.28
C VAL A 312 18.76 -2.54 -9.90
N VAL A 313 18.90 -2.24 -8.60
CA VAL A 313 19.56 -1.03 -8.09
C VAL A 313 21.05 -1.30 -7.97
N LYS A 314 21.84 -0.62 -8.77
CA LYS A 314 23.30 -0.81 -8.80
C LYS A 314 23.98 0.47 -8.31
N PRO A 315 25.08 0.37 -7.54
CA PRO A 315 25.89 1.55 -7.24
C PRO A 315 26.46 2.10 -8.56
N LEU A 316 26.36 3.42 -8.74
CA LEU A 316 26.99 4.08 -9.86
C LEU A 316 28.51 4.06 -9.60
N PRO A 317 29.33 3.62 -10.59
CA PRO A 317 30.79 3.74 -10.50
C PRO A 317 31.23 5.18 -10.22
N ALA A 318 32.37 5.34 -9.52
CA ALA A 318 32.87 6.65 -9.18
C ALA A 318 32.98 7.55 -10.42
N TRP A 319 32.54 8.79 -10.27
CA TRP A 319 32.59 9.80 -11.34
C TRP A 319 34.03 10.00 -11.80
N GLY A 320 34.34 9.65 -13.00
CA GLY A 320 35.68 9.75 -13.59
C GLY A 320 36.30 8.41 -14.02
N GLU A 321 35.82 7.28 -13.58
CA GLU A 321 36.35 5.96 -13.97
C GLU A 321 35.68 5.40 -15.23
N THR A 322 34.46 5.81 -15.59
CA THR A 322 33.68 5.22 -16.69
C THR A 322 33.14 6.22 -17.71
N GLY A 323 33.22 7.55 -17.47
CA GLY A 323 32.46 8.52 -18.27
C GLY A 323 30.95 8.35 -18.09
N LEU A 324 30.15 9.39 -18.36
CA LEU A 324 28.67 9.38 -18.22
C LEU A 324 27.93 8.44 -19.17
N GLU A 325 28.62 7.86 -20.16
CA GLU A 325 27.96 7.12 -21.26
C GLU A 325 27.71 5.65 -20.92
N SER A 326 28.53 5.02 -20.07
CA SER A 326 28.47 3.59 -19.81
C SER A 326 27.26 3.11 -18.98
N PRO A 327 26.78 3.78 -17.92
CA PRO A 327 25.62 3.34 -17.15
C PRO A 327 24.28 3.55 -17.85
N VAL A 328 24.19 4.51 -18.76
CA VAL A 328 22.94 4.91 -19.42
C VAL A 328 22.57 3.96 -20.57
N GLU A 329 23.55 3.30 -21.18
CA GLU A 329 23.34 2.38 -22.32
C GLU A 329 22.73 1.05 -21.88
N GLU A 330 23.00 0.57 -20.67
CA GLU A 330 22.52 -0.73 -20.19
C GLU A 330 21.10 -0.69 -19.60
N GLY A 331 20.55 0.50 -19.34
CA GLY A 331 19.29 0.65 -18.58
C GLY A 331 19.45 0.17 -17.14
N GLY A 332 18.71 0.76 -16.22
CA GLY A 332 18.77 0.37 -14.80
C GLY A 332 18.49 1.54 -13.87
N ILE A 333 18.55 1.27 -12.57
CA ILE A 333 18.47 2.27 -11.51
C ILE A 333 19.84 2.30 -10.85
N TYR A 334 20.42 3.49 -10.80
CA TYR A 334 21.74 3.69 -10.22
C TYR A 334 21.66 4.59 -9.00
N GLU A 335 22.29 4.17 -7.91
CA GLU A 335 22.47 4.98 -6.71
C GLU A 335 23.76 5.81 -6.86
N LEU A 336 23.61 7.11 -6.89
CA LEU A 336 24.73 8.05 -6.91
C LEU A 336 25.09 8.44 -5.47
N ALA A 337 26.29 8.13 -5.02
CA ALA A 337 26.83 8.69 -3.78
C ALA A 337 27.12 10.17 -4.03
N PHE A 338 26.22 11.05 -3.61
CA PHE A 338 26.43 12.50 -3.67
C PHE A 338 27.20 12.93 -2.43
N ASN A 339 28.50 13.08 -2.58
CA ASN A 339 29.32 13.81 -1.62
C ASN A 339 29.12 15.30 -1.91
N GLY A 340 28.11 15.90 -1.23
CA GLY A 340 27.77 17.31 -1.31
C GLY A 340 28.84 18.24 -0.76
#